data_dcb6a25fa7c2f5a4ee37156a39d0f347
#
_entry.id   dcb6a25fa7c2f5a4ee37156a39d0f347
#
_cell.length_a   1.000
_cell.length_b   1.000
_cell.length_c   1.000
_cell.angle_alpha   90.00
_cell.angle_beta   90.00
_cell.angle_gamma   90.00
#
_symmetry.space_group_name_H-M   'P 1'
#
loop_
_entity.id
_entity.type
_entity.pdbx_description
1 polymer ?
#
loop_
_entity_poly.entity_id
_entity_poly.type
_entity_poly.pdbx_seq_one_letter_code
_entity_poly.pdbx_strand_id
1 'polypeptide(L)'
;MTGLRGDQVTDLVGGVFDLLDGVWQPVRGRRRALGLYRAVVLTLFLMRRNEAQAVAGELFGCSQSTVSRVVRRLRPLLRQVTADFAGQIRQQAKRSAVLVDGFLAPTGNRAGVSDLFSGKRHAAGLNIQAVSDLAGRLVDTGLPVPGARHDSKALTESGIADRWANHLKPAGPGMLADLGYLGTGANTGWRGRLTDFPEILRTVTGLEIYRIWG
;
A
#
# COMPACT_ATOMS: atom_id res chain seq x y z
N MET A 1 -8.93 -15.56 -2.33
CA MET A 1 -9.83 -14.38 -2.31
C MET A 1 -9.16 -13.15 -1.68
N THR A 2 -8.76 -13.19 -0.42
CA THR A 2 -8.19 -12.03 0.31
C THR A 2 -6.69 -11.84 0.10
N GLY A 3 -5.94 -12.89 -0.23
CA GLY A 3 -4.47 -12.91 -0.32
C GLY A 3 -3.76 -13.06 1.03
N LEU A 4 -4.52 -13.21 2.08
CA LEU A 4 -4.03 -13.49 3.42
C LEU A 4 -4.29 -14.96 3.78
N ARG A 5 -3.46 -15.52 4.66
CA ARG A 5 -3.71 -16.84 5.26
C ARG A 5 -4.90 -16.78 6.22
N GLY A 6 -5.48 -17.94 6.53
CA GLY A 6 -6.65 -18.02 7.41
C GLY A 6 -6.40 -17.49 8.82
N ASP A 7 -5.23 -17.79 9.40
CA ASP A 7 -4.77 -17.24 10.69
C ASP A 7 -4.72 -15.72 10.68
N GLN A 8 -4.09 -15.12 9.66
CA GLN A 8 -4.01 -13.66 9.50
C GLN A 8 -5.39 -12.99 9.40
N VAL A 9 -6.33 -13.63 8.70
CA VAL A 9 -7.71 -13.12 8.61
C VAL A 9 -8.38 -13.19 9.98
N THR A 10 -8.17 -14.28 10.73
CA THR A 10 -8.73 -14.46 12.08
C THR A 10 -8.19 -13.40 13.04
N ASP A 11 -6.89 -13.11 13.00
CA ASP A 11 -6.26 -12.07 13.81
C ASP A 11 -6.85 -10.68 13.52
N LEU A 12 -7.02 -10.34 12.23
CA LEU A 12 -7.67 -9.08 11.82
C LEU A 12 -9.12 -9.01 12.30
N VAL A 13 -9.86 -10.12 12.26
CA VAL A 13 -11.24 -10.18 12.77
C VAL A 13 -11.26 -9.96 14.28
N GLY A 14 -10.33 -10.58 15.03
CA GLY A 14 -10.16 -10.36 16.45
C GLY A 14 -9.90 -8.90 16.80
N GLY A 15 -8.88 -8.30 16.18
CA GLY A 15 -8.55 -6.88 16.41
C GLY A 15 -9.70 -5.92 16.06
N VAL A 16 -10.45 -6.19 14.98
CA VAL A 16 -11.65 -5.41 14.65
C VAL A 16 -12.76 -5.62 15.69
N PHE A 17 -12.91 -6.84 16.22
CA PHE A 17 -13.90 -7.15 17.24
C PHE A 17 -13.63 -6.41 18.54
N ASP A 18 -12.36 -6.35 18.94
CA ASP A 18 -11.91 -5.60 20.12
C ASP A 18 -12.18 -4.09 19.98
N LEU A 19 -11.89 -3.50 18.81
CA LEU A 19 -12.19 -2.10 18.50
C LEU A 19 -13.71 -1.79 18.45
N LEU A 20 -14.54 -2.81 18.40
CA LEU A 20 -15.99 -2.71 18.42
C LEU A 20 -16.57 -3.04 19.81
N ASP A 21 -15.73 -3.09 20.86
CA ASP A 21 -16.11 -3.48 22.22
C ASP A 21 -16.85 -4.82 22.28
N GLY A 22 -16.46 -5.76 21.42
CA GLY A 22 -17.08 -7.08 21.33
C GLY A 22 -18.45 -7.10 20.65
N VAL A 23 -18.94 -5.99 20.10
CA VAL A 23 -20.30 -5.89 19.58
C VAL A 23 -20.33 -5.65 18.08
N TRP A 24 -20.61 -6.71 17.30
CA TRP A 24 -20.87 -6.56 15.86
C TRP A 24 -22.34 -6.46 15.51
N GLN A 25 -23.16 -7.35 16.08
CA GLN A 25 -24.61 -7.34 15.85
C GLN A 25 -25.30 -6.32 16.78
N PRO A 26 -26.27 -5.55 16.30
CA PRO A 26 -26.99 -4.64 17.18
C PRO A 26 -27.79 -5.44 18.23
N VAL A 27 -27.78 -4.94 19.47
CA VAL A 27 -28.55 -5.54 20.58
C VAL A 27 -30.05 -5.43 20.33
N ARG A 28 -30.48 -4.35 19.66
CA ARG A 28 -31.89 -4.11 19.28
C ARG A 28 -31.96 -3.74 17.80
N GLY A 29 -33.09 -4.07 17.16
CA GLY A 29 -33.34 -3.77 15.76
C GLY A 29 -32.92 -4.89 14.79
N ARG A 30 -32.84 -4.55 13.49
CA ARG A 30 -32.55 -5.53 12.43
C ARG A 30 -31.11 -5.98 12.46
N ARG A 31 -30.90 -7.31 12.52
CA ARG A 31 -29.57 -7.92 12.42
C ARG A 31 -28.85 -7.53 11.11
N ARG A 32 -27.53 -7.41 11.17
CA ARG A 32 -26.71 -7.22 9.98
C ARG A 32 -26.76 -8.48 9.10
N ALA A 33 -26.80 -8.27 7.78
CA ALA A 33 -26.85 -9.36 6.81
C ALA A 33 -25.61 -10.27 6.86
N LEU A 34 -24.46 -9.74 7.29
CA LEU A 34 -23.21 -10.50 7.39
C LEU A 34 -22.71 -10.53 8.84
N GLY A 35 -22.23 -11.70 9.27
CA GLY A 35 -21.41 -11.84 10.47
C GLY A 35 -20.07 -11.11 10.29
N LEU A 36 -19.38 -10.79 11.40
CA LEU A 36 -18.13 -9.98 11.36
C LEU A 36 -17.08 -10.62 10.46
N TYR A 37 -16.80 -11.90 10.59
CA TYR A 37 -15.82 -12.61 9.76
C TYR A 37 -16.09 -12.43 8.26
N ARG A 38 -17.33 -12.70 7.80
CA ARG A 38 -17.70 -12.52 6.39
C ARG A 38 -17.63 -11.07 5.94
N ALA A 39 -17.94 -10.12 6.82
CA ALA A 39 -17.86 -8.70 6.54
C ALA A 39 -16.40 -8.22 6.39
N VAL A 40 -15.48 -8.73 7.21
CA VAL A 40 -14.04 -8.49 7.08
C VAL A 40 -13.52 -9.11 5.78
N VAL A 41 -13.83 -10.36 5.49
CA VAL A 41 -13.42 -11.05 4.24
C VAL A 41 -13.92 -10.31 3.00
N LEU A 42 -15.16 -9.85 2.98
CA LEU A 42 -15.73 -9.03 1.90
C LEU A 42 -14.92 -7.72 1.73
N THR A 43 -14.60 -7.04 2.82
CA THR A 43 -13.85 -5.79 2.78
C THR A 43 -12.43 -6.02 2.23
N LEU A 44 -11.73 -7.03 2.71
CA LEU A 44 -10.40 -7.43 2.22
C LEU A 44 -10.43 -7.84 0.74
N PHE A 45 -11.46 -8.58 0.33
CA PHE A 45 -11.67 -8.97 -1.08
C PHE A 45 -11.76 -7.74 -1.98
N LEU A 46 -12.61 -6.77 -1.62
CA LEU A 46 -12.75 -5.54 -2.40
C LEU A 46 -11.49 -4.68 -2.41
N MET A 47 -10.79 -4.58 -1.27
CA MET A 47 -9.53 -3.83 -1.20
C MET A 47 -8.45 -4.44 -2.10
N ARG A 48 -8.43 -5.77 -2.25
CA ARG A 48 -7.44 -6.46 -3.08
C ARG A 48 -7.80 -6.50 -4.56
N ARG A 49 -9.08 -6.76 -4.87
CA ARG A 49 -9.51 -7.06 -6.25
C ARG A 49 -10.06 -5.84 -6.96
N ASN A 50 -10.45 -4.81 -6.22
CA ASN A 50 -11.09 -3.60 -6.75
C ASN A 50 -12.31 -3.90 -7.64
N GLU A 51 -13.06 -4.96 -7.29
CA GLU A 51 -14.26 -5.37 -8.02
C GLU A 51 -15.42 -4.40 -7.80
N ALA A 52 -16.40 -4.44 -8.71
CA ALA A 52 -17.64 -3.71 -8.52
C ALA A 52 -18.39 -4.22 -7.27
N GLN A 53 -18.91 -3.29 -6.47
CA GLN A 53 -19.62 -3.64 -5.23
C GLN A 53 -20.87 -4.50 -5.48
N ALA A 54 -21.50 -4.39 -6.66
CA ALA A 54 -22.61 -5.25 -7.06
C ALA A 54 -22.17 -6.71 -7.15
N VAL A 55 -21.05 -6.99 -7.84
CA VAL A 55 -20.45 -8.33 -7.97
C VAL A 55 -20.09 -8.90 -6.60
N ALA A 56 -19.50 -8.09 -5.73
CA ALA A 56 -19.21 -8.49 -4.36
C ALA A 56 -20.51 -8.80 -3.58
N GLY A 57 -21.58 -8.05 -3.82
CA GLY A 57 -22.89 -8.28 -3.22
C GLY A 57 -23.44 -9.67 -3.58
N GLU A 58 -23.41 -10.03 -4.84
CA GLU A 58 -23.83 -11.37 -5.32
C GLU A 58 -22.98 -12.48 -4.71
N LEU A 59 -21.65 -12.32 -4.73
CA LEU A 59 -20.73 -13.32 -4.19
C LEU A 59 -20.93 -13.57 -2.68
N PHE A 60 -21.28 -12.53 -1.93
CA PHE A 60 -21.46 -12.62 -0.49
C PHE A 60 -22.92 -12.73 -0.05
N GLY A 61 -23.88 -12.80 -0.99
CA GLY A 61 -25.31 -12.97 -0.72
C GLY A 61 -25.93 -11.74 -0.01
N CYS A 62 -25.57 -10.54 -0.42
CA CYS A 62 -26.12 -9.31 0.14
C CYS A 62 -26.24 -8.20 -0.92
N SER A 63 -27.03 -7.16 -0.63
CA SER A 63 -27.21 -6.04 -1.56
C SER A 63 -25.95 -5.16 -1.67
N GLN A 64 -25.74 -4.53 -2.82
CA GLN A 64 -24.67 -3.55 -3.05
C GLN A 64 -24.65 -2.45 -1.97
N SER A 65 -25.81 -1.98 -1.52
CA SER A 65 -25.90 -0.99 -0.44
C SER A 65 -25.42 -1.53 0.91
N THR A 66 -25.56 -2.85 1.16
CA THR A 66 -24.98 -3.52 2.34
C THR A 66 -23.46 -3.58 2.20
N VAL A 67 -22.94 -3.94 1.03
CA VAL A 67 -21.49 -3.93 0.73
C VAL A 67 -20.89 -2.55 1.03
N SER A 68 -21.48 -1.49 0.46
CA SER A 68 -21.03 -0.11 0.66
C SER A 68 -20.95 0.27 2.16
N ARG A 69 -22.00 -0.04 2.92
CA ARG A 69 -22.05 0.23 4.38
C ARG A 69 -21.00 -0.56 5.16
N VAL A 70 -20.81 -1.83 4.84
CA VAL A 70 -19.82 -2.71 5.48
C VAL A 70 -18.42 -2.19 5.23
N VAL A 71 -18.05 -1.93 3.98
CA VAL A 71 -16.71 -1.43 3.61
C VAL A 71 -16.42 -0.08 4.25
N ARG A 72 -17.37 0.85 4.22
CA ARG A 72 -17.21 2.16 4.85
C ARG A 72 -16.96 2.07 6.35
N ARG A 73 -17.61 1.12 7.03
CA ARG A 73 -17.43 0.89 8.47
C ARG A 73 -16.11 0.17 8.80
N LEU A 74 -15.76 -0.88 8.05
CA LEU A 74 -14.63 -1.75 8.41
C LEU A 74 -13.27 -1.25 7.93
N ARG A 75 -13.22 -0.53 6.82
CA ARG A 75 -11.94 -0.03 6.29
C ARG A 75 -11.14 0.82 7.30
N PRO A 76 -11.72 1.80 8.01
CA PRO A 76 -10.99 2.55 9.03
C PRO A 76 -10.56 1.68 10.22
N LEU A 77 -11.37 0.69 10.64
CA LEU A 77 -11.01 -0.23 11.72
C LEU A 77 -9.85 -1.15 11.31
N LEU A 78 -9.87 -1.70 10.12
CA LEU A 78 -8.75 -2.50 9.59
C LEU A 78 -7.46 -1.68 9.53
N ARG A 79 -7.55 -0.41 9.11
CA ARG A 79 -6.40 0.50 9.14
C ARG A 79 -5.86 0.66 10.56
N GLN A 80 -6.73 0.81 11.55
CA GLN A 80 -6.32 0.97 12.96
C GLN A 80 -5.66 -0.29 13.51
N VAL A 81 -6.26 -1.47 13.28
CA VAL A 81 -5.69 -2.77 13.70
C VAL A 81 -4.30 -3.00 13.12
N THR A 82 -4.06 -2.56 11.88
CA THR A 82 -2.76 -2.78 11.22
C THR A 82 -1.73 -1.67 11.46
N ALA A 83 -2.11 -0.56 12.07
CA ALA A 83 -1.26 0.64 12.19
C ALA A 83 0.02 0.36 13.00
N ASP A 84 -0.10 -0.29 14.15
CA ASP A 84 1.03 -0.59 15.04
C ASP A 84 1.99 -1.57 14.40
N PHE A 85 1.47 -2.62 13.75
CA PHE A 85 2.27 -3.58 13.01
C PHE A 85 3.05 -2.90 11.87
N ALA A 86 2.39 -2.07 11.08
CA ALA A 86 3.04 -1.30 10.01
C ALA A 86 4.11 -0.34 10.59
N GLY A 87 3.84 0.27 11.75
CA GLY A 87 4.79 1.10 12.48
C GLY A 87 6.06 0.33 12.90
N GLN A 88 5.90 -0.86 13.45
CA GLN A 88 7.01 -1.72 13.87
C GLN A 88 7.88 -2.16 12.68
N ILE A 89 7.28 -2.61 11.58
CA ILE A 89 7.99 -2.98 10.36
C ILE A 89 8.81 -1.80 9.83
N ARG A 90 8.22 -0.60 9.78
CA ARG A 90 8.93 0.61 9.35
C ARG A 90 10.10 0.94 10.28
N GLN A 91 9.94 0.85 11.58
CA GLN A 91 11.04 1.10 12.53
C GLN A 91 12.18 0.08 12.40
N GLN A 92 11.86 -1.17 12.15
CA GLN A 92 12.86 -2.20 11.90
C GLN A 92 13.62 -1.90 10.60
N ALA A 93 12.93 -1.54 9.52
CA ALA A 93 13.53 -1.22 8.24
C ALA A 93 14.44 0.03 8.29
N LYS A 94 14.20 0.96 9.20
CA LYS A 94 15.06 2.16 9.39
C LYS A 94 16.49 1.86 9.79
N ARG A 95 16.82 0.64 10.17
CA ARG A 95 18.18 0.23 10.55
C ARG A 95 19.04 -0.19 9.37
N SER A 96 18.47 -0.36 8.20
CA SER A 96 19.12 -0.88 7.00
C SER A 96 18.84 0.01 5.80
N ALA A 97 19.60 -0.15 4.72
CA ALA A 97 19.28 0.48 3.45
C ALA A 97 17.91 0.03 2.94
N VAL A 98 17.23 0.93 2.24
CA VAL A 98 15.91 0.69 1.65
C VAL A 98 15.90 1.05 0.17
N LEU A 99 14.92 0.52 -0.55
CA LEU A 99 14.64 0.86 -1.94
C LEU A 99 13.42 1.77 -1.99
N VAL A 100 13.42 2.78 -2.86
CA VAL A 100 12.23 3.57 -3.17
C VAL A 100 11.95 3.53 -4.66
N ASP A 101 10.69 3.36 -5.01
CA ASP A 101 10.21 3.44 -6.38
C ASP A 101 8.80 4.03 -6.44
N GLY A 102 8.50 4.72 -7.54
CA GLY A 102 7.21 5.33 -7.82
C GLY A 102 6.40 4.52 -8.81
N PHE A 103 5.15 4.24 -8.51
CA PHE A 103 4.24 3.63 -9.46
C PHE A 103 2.97 4.45 -9.65
N LEU A 104 2.40 4.37 -10.85
CA LEU A 104 1.14 5.02 -11.17
C LEU A 104 -0.02 4.09 -10.81
N ALA A 105 -0.88 4.51 -9.87
CA ALA A 105 -2.16 3.87 -9.59
C ALA A 105 -3.23 4.47 -10.52
N PRO A 106 -3.77 3.72 -11.51
CA PRO A 106 -4.71 4.25 -12.47
C PRO A 106 -6.01 4.71 -11.82
N THR A 107 -6.49 5.89 -12.18
CA THR A 107 -7.77 6.44 -11.69
C THR A 107 -8.85 6.51 -12.76
N GLY A 108 -8.50 6.21 -14.01
CA GLY A 108 -9.30 6.53 -15.18
C GLY A 108 -9.35 8.03 -15.47
N ASN A 109 -9.88 8.40 -16.62
CA ASN A 109 -10.09 9.80 -16.98
C ASN A 109 -11.17 10.41 -16.07
N ARG A 110 -10.78 11.47 -15.36
CA ARG A 110 -11.69 12.26 -14.53
C ARG A 110 -11.75 13.65 -15.11
N ALA A 111 -12.91 14.03 -15.63
CA ALA A 111 -13.13 15.36 -16.18
C ALA A 111 -12.79 16.44 -15.15
N GLY A 112 -12.02 17.45 -15.56
CA GLY A 112 -11.63 18.58 -14.71
C GLY A 112 -10.42 18.38 -13.79
N VAL A 113 -9.70 17.23 -13.88
CA VAL A 113 -8.50 16.98 -13.08
C VAL A 113 -7.31 16.73 -14.01
N SER A 114 -6.68 17.80 -14.51
CA SER A 114 -5.56 17.75 -15.47
C SER A 114 -4.29 17.12 -14.89
N ASP A 115 -4.02 17.32 -13.62
CA ASP A 115 -2.77 16.91 -12.96
C ASP A 115 -2.64 15.40 -12.76
N LEU A 116 -3.69 14.62 -13.04
CA LEU A 116 -3.64 13.16 -12.97
C LEU A 116 -2.89 12.52 -14.14
N PHE A 117 -2.77 13.21 -15.27
CA PHE A 117 -2.16 12.63 -16.46
C PHE A 117 -0.63 12.58 -16.35
N SER A 118 -0.08 11.37 -16.33
CA SER A 118 1.36 11.11 -16.38
C SER A 118 1.84 11.08 -17.82
N GLY A 119 2.65 12.05 -18.23
CA GLY A 119 3.29 12.04 -19.55
C GLY A 119 4.22 10.84 -19.76
N LYS A 120 4.89 10.36 -18.71
CA LYS A 120 5.79 9.18 -18.75
C LYS A 120 5.02 7.87 -18.96
N ARG A 121 3.83 7.75 -18.39
CA ARG A 121 3.01 6.51 -18.43
C ARG A 121 1.85 6.60 -19.43
N HIS A 122 1.62 7.77 -20.04
CA HIS A 122 0.51 8.04 -20.95
C HIS A 122 -0.87 7.64 -20.37
N ALA A 123 -1.05 7.80 -19.07
CA ALA A 123 -2.27 7.41 -18.37
C ALA A 123 -2.58 8.38 -17.21
N ALA A 124 -3.87 8.53 -16.91
CA ALA A 124 -4.31 9.27 -15.73
C ALA A 124 -4.26 8.39 -14.48
N GLY A 125 -3.65 8.88 -13.41
CA GLY A 125 -3.50 8.14 -12.18
C GLY A 125 -2.91 8.98 -11.05
N LEU A 126 -2.65 8.33 -9.93
CA LEU A 126 -1.93 8.89 -8.79
C LEU A 126 -0.53 8.26 -8.74
N ASN A 127 0.50 9.08 -8.55
CA ASN A 127 1.85 8.61 -8.28
C ASN A 127 1.94 8.22 -6.80
N ILE A 128 2.28 6.97 -6.54
CA ILE A 128 2.46 6.40 -5.20
C ILE A 128 3.93 6.06 -5.03
N GLN A 129 4.54 6.63 -4.01
CA GLN A 129 5.92 6.30 -3.63
C GLN A 129 5.88 5.11 -2.68
N ALA A 130 6.56 4.03 -3.02
CA ALA A 130 6.69 2.82 -2.21
C ALA A 130 8.12 2.67 -1.72
N VAL A 131 8.27 2.33 -0.44
CA VAL A 131 9.56 1.98 0.15
C VAL A 131 9.55 0.50 0.49
N SER A 132 10.59 -0.22 0.06
CA SER A 132 10.78 -1.63 0.38
C SER A 132 12.14 -1.87 1.05
N ASP A 133 12.25 -2.95 1.79
CA ASP A 133 13.57 -3.45 2.22
C ASP A 133 14.33 -4.08 1.04
N LEU A 134 15.59 -4.46 1.27
CA LEU A 134 16.43 -5.08 0.23
C LEU A 134 15.95 -6.48 -0.19
N ALA A 135 15.05 -7.09 0.56
CA ALA A 135 14.36 -8.32 0.18
C ALA A 135 13.05 -8.06 -0.58
N GLY A 136 12.72 -6.79 -0.86
CA GLY A 136 11.54 -6.36 -1.60
C GLY A 136 10.23 -6.38 -0.85
N ARG A 137 10.27 -6.54 0.43
CA ARG A 137 9.06 -6.47 1.24
C ARG A 137 8.69 -5.00 1.43
N LEU A 138 7.45 -4.66 1.12
CA LEU A 138 6.92 -3.32 1.31
C LEU A 138 6.97 -2.94 2.80
N VAL A 139 7.61 -1.81 3.11
CA VAL A 139 7.76 -1.33 4.49
C VAL A 139 7.09 0.02 4.74
N ASP A 140 6.90 0.82 3.68
CA ASP A 140 6.18 2.09 3.77
C ASP A 140 5.57 2.51 2.42
N THR A 141 4.58 3.38 2.46
CA THR A 141 4.04 4.05 1.29
C THR A 141 3.80 5.53 1.58
N GLY A 142 4.05 6.36 0.58
CA GLY A 142 3.73 7.78 0.62
C GLY A 142 2.24 8.06 0.47
N LEU A 143 1.85 9.30 0.80
CA LEU A 143 0.54 9.79 0.40
C LEU A 143 0.48 9.87 -1.13
N PRO A 144 -0.66 9.52 -1.75
CA PRO A 144 -0.83 9.65 -3.18
C PRO A 144 -0.67 11.12 -3.63
N VAL A 145 0.11 11.32 -4.69
CA VAL A 145 0.23 12.64 -5.33
C VAL A 145 -0.27 12.56 -6.78
N PRO A 146 -0.58 13.68 -7.44
CA PRO A 146 -1.01 13.68 -8.84
C PRO A 146 0.00 12.98 -9.77
N GLY A 147 -0.49 12.21 -10.73
CA GLY A 147 0.34 11.41 -11.65
C GLY A 147 1.28 12.20 -12.56
N ALA A 148 1.02 13.49 -12.75
CA ALA A 148 1.91 14.42 -13.46
C ALA A 148 3.20 14.76 -12.68
N ARG A 149 3.26 14.44 -11.39
CA ARG A 149 4.43 14.75 -10.56
C ARG A 149 5.60 13.83 -10.88
N HIS A 150 6.78 14.41 -11.09
CA HIS A 150 8.05 13.68 -11.17
C HIS A 150 8.35 12.95 -9.86
N ASP A 151 9.01 11.80 -9.93
CA ASP A 151 9.30 10.94 -8.80
C ASP A 151 10.09 11.68 -7.69
N SER A 152 11.06 12.53 -8.04
CA SER A 152 11.80 13.38 -7.09
C SER A 152 10.88 14.31 -6.29
N LYS A 153 9.92 14.95 -6.96
CA LYS A 153 8.95 15.84 -6.31
C LYS A 153 7.91 15.04 -5.53
N ALA A 154 7.48 13.92 -6.08
CA ALA A 154 6.56 12.99 -5.43
C ALA A 154 7.13 12.44 -4.12
N LEU A 155 8.43 12.16 -4.04
CA LEU A 155 9.10 11.71 -2.83
C LEU A 155 8.90 12.70 -1.67
N THR A 156 9.02 14.00 -1.94
CA THR A 156 8.81 15.05 -0.94
C THR A 156 7.32 15.25 -0.64
N GLU A 157 6.50 15.47 -1.66
CA GLU A 157 5.07 15.77 -1.50
C GLU A 157 4.29 14.61 -0.84
N SER A 158 4.73 13.36 -1.02
CA SER A 158 4.13 12.17 -0.39
C SER A 158 4.48 12.01 1.08
N GLY A 159 5.40 12.83 1.62
CA GLY A 159 5.91 12.74 2.99
C GLY A 159 6.91 11.60 3.23
N ILE A 160 7.36 10.89 2.18
CA ILE A 160 8.41 9.86 2.32
C ILE A 160 9.74 10.51 2.69
N ALA A 161 10.13 11.61 2.03
CA ALA A 161 11.38 12.29 2.30
C ALA A 161 11.53 12.65 3.79
N ASP A 162 10.48 13.18 4.42
CA ASP A 162 10.49 13.54 5.84
C ASP A 162 10.58 12.31 6.75
N ARG A 163 9.77 11.28 6.48
CA ARG A 163 9.77 10.06 7.29
C ARG A 163 11.08 9.27 7.22
N TRP A 164 11.79 9.37 6.10
CA TRP A 164 13.04 8.67 5.80
C TRP A 164 14.24 9.62 5.69
N ALA A 165 14.14 10.82 6.25
CA ALA A 165 15.16 11.88 6.12
C ALA A 165 16.57 11.40 6.49
N ASN A 166 16.71 10.50 7.48
CA ASN A 166 18.02 9.97 7.85
C ASN A 166 18.66 9.09 6.76
N HIS A 167 17.84 8.43 5.92
CA HIS A 167 18.31 7.60 4.80
C HIS A 167 18.76 8.42 3.61
N LEU A 168 18.37 9.69 3.54
CA LEU A 168 18.76 10.63 2.49
C LEU A 168 20.05 11.38 2.83
N LYS A 169 20.56 11.24 4.06
CA LYS A 169 21.83 11.84 4.49
C LYS A 169 23.03 11.00 4.05
N PRO A 170 24.20 11.60 3.75
CA PRO A 170 25.40 10.87 3.34
C PRO A 170 25.87 9.81 4.35
N ALA A 171 25.69 10.08 5.65
CA ALA A 171 26.07 9.16 6.73
C ALA A 171 24.92 8.24 7.19
N GLY A 172 23.76 8.29 6.54
CA GLY A 172 22.61 7.48 6.88
C GLY A 172 22.70 6.06 6.31
N PRO A 173 21.72 5.20 6.64
CA PRO A 173 21.69 3.82 6.14
C PRO A 173 21.57 3.70 4.62
N GLY A 174 21.06 4.74 3.97
CA GLY A 174 20.93 4.83 2.53
C GLY A 174 19.53 4.50 2.00
N MET A 175 19.13 5.24 0.97
CA MET A 175 17.93 4.98 0.16
C MET A 175 18.38 4.82 -1.28
N LEU A 176 18.12 3.68 -1.88
CA LEU A 176 18.44 3.39 -3.29
C LEU A 176 17.23 3.70 -4.15
N ALA A 177 17.47 4.34 -5.29
CA ALA A 177 16.43 4.76 -6.21
C ALA A 177 16.94 4.77 -7.66
N ASP A 178 16.04 4.87 -8.62
CA ASP A 178 16.39 5.11 -10.02
C ASP A 178 16.80 6.58 -10.27
N LEU A 179 17.18 6.90 -11.52
CA LEU A 179 17.60 8.24 -11.92
C LEU A 179 16.50 9.31 -11.80
N GLY A 180 15.24 8.93 -11.69
CA GLY A 180 14.12 9.85 -11.47
C GLY A 180 14.17 10.58 -10.12
N TYR A 181 15.04 10.13 -9.21
CA TYR A 181 15.23 10.71 -7.88
C TYR A 181 16.51 11.55 -7.72
N LEU A 182 17.15 11.93 -8.81
CA LEU A 182 18.32 12.82 -8.77
C LEU A 182 18.01 14.08 -7.95
N GLY A 183 18.95 14.49 -7.10
CA GLY A 183 18.85 15.69 -6.26
C GLY A 183 18.05 15.52 -4.97
N THR A 184 17.46 14.34 -4.69
CA THR A 184 16.68 14.11 -3.45
C THR A 184 17.53 13.66 -2.26
N GLY A 185 18.79 13.29 -2.48
CA GLY A 185 19.66 12.63 -1.49
C GLY A 185 19.57 11.10 -1.53
N ALA A 186 18.64 10.52 -2.30
CA ALA A 186 18.62 9.09 -2.58
C ALA A 186 19.81 8.71 -3.47
N ASN A 187 20.35 7.50 -3.24
CA ASN A 187 21.46 6.97 -4.04
C ASN A 187 20.91 6.45 -5.38
N THR A 188 21.11 7.24 -6.43
CA THR A 188 20.65 6.92 -7.79
C THR A 188 21.73 6.25 -8.65
N GLY A 189 22.92 6.05 -8.10
CA GLY A 189 24.03 5.40 -8.76
C GLY A 189 24.64 4.28 -7.91
N TRP A 190 25.00 3.17 -8.55
CA TRP A 190 25.70 2.10 -7.86
C TRP A 190 27.11 2.54 -7.46
N ARG A 191 27.40 2.53 -6.15
CA ARG A 191 28.72 2.88 -5.58
C ARG A 191 29.45 1.68 -5.00
N GLY A 192 28.84 0.48 -5.07
CA GLY A 192 29.44 -0.77 -4.62
C GLY A 192 30.43 -1.35 -5.65
N ARG A 193 31.02 -2.49 -5.31
CA ARG A 193 31.86 -3.23 -6.26
C ARG A 193 31.01 -3.75 -7.42
N LEU A 194 31.52 -3.66 -8.65
CA LEU A 194 30.82 -4.15 -9.84
C LEU A 194 30.53 -5.67 -9.75
N THR A 195 31.31 -6.41 -8.97
CA THR A 195 31.10 -7.83 -8.68
C THR A 195 29.79 -8.11 -7.93
N ASP A 196 29.31 -7.16 -7.11
CA ASP A 196 28.10 -7.31 -6.30
C ASP A 196 26.84 -6.84 -7.06
N PHE A 197 27.04 -6.06 -8.14
CA PHE A 197 25.96 -5.52 -8.95
C PHE A 197 25.03 -6.59 -9.54
N PRO A 198 25.49 -7.75 -10.06
CA PRO A 198 24.61 -8.77 -10.58
C PRO A 198 23.69 -9.41 -9.53
N GLU A 199 24.14 -9.54 -8.28
CA GLU A 199 23.33 -10.08 -7.19
C GLU A 199 22.24 -9.09 -6.78
N ILE A 200 22.58 -7.83 -6.64
CA ILE A 200 21.63 -6.76 -6.36
C ILE A 200 20.65 -6.58 -7.51
N LEU A 201 21.12 -6.61 -8.77
CA LEU A 201 20.26 -6.57 -9.93
C LEU A 201 19.29 -7.75 -9.96
N ARG A 202 19.74 -8.98 -9.66
CA ARG A 202 18.87 -10.17 -9.54
C ARG A 202 17.83 -9.98 -8.43
N THR A 203 18.21 -9.40 -7.31
CA THR A 203 17.32 -9.09 -6.21
C THR A 203 16.24 -8.08 -6.66
N VAL A 204 16.63 -6.97 -7.28
CA VAL A 204 15.70 -5.97 -7.81
C VAL A 204 14.81 -6.56 -8.91
N THR A 205 15.37 -7.35 -9.82
CA THR A 205 14.61 -8.04 -10.89
C THR A 205 13.66 -9.09 -10.30
N GLY A 206 14.10 -9.83 -9.29
CA GLY A 206 13.26 -10.79 -8.56
C GLY A 206 12.06 -10.10 -7.89
N LEU A 207 12.25 -8.88 -7.39
CA LEU A 207 11.20 -8.04 -6.82
C LEU A 207 10.16 -7.63 -7.86
N GLU A 208 10.58 -7.20 -9.03
CA GLU A 208 9.68 -6.86 -10.14
C GLU A 208 8.91 -8.09 -10.62
N ILE A 209 9.56 -9.25 -10.74
CA ILE A 209 8.93 -10.51 -11.11
C ILE A 209 7.91 -10.94 -10.04
N TYR A 210 8.25 -10.88 -8.77
CA TYR A 210 7.34 -11.22 -7.68
C TYR A 210 6.14 -10.27 -7.62
N ARG A 211 6.34 -8.97 -7.94
CA ARG A 211 5.25 -7.98 -8.04
C ARG A 211 4.27 -8.29 -9.16
N ILE A 212 4.73 -8.92 -10.24
CA ILE A 212 3.92 -9.23 -11.43
C ILE A 212 3.21 -10.58 -11.29
N TRP A 213 3.82 -11.56 -10.63
CA TRP A 213 3.40 -12.97 -10.66
C TRP A 213 3.10 -13.58 -9.27
N GLY A 214 3.42 -12.92 -8.17
CA GLY A 214 3.13 -13.32 -6.78
C GLY A 214 1.86 -12.71 -6.25
#